data_15cbbf3ce4cd0a78a24d9c0dbff0e9c0
#
_entry.id   15cbbf3ce4cd0a78a24d9c0dbff0e9c0
#
_cell.length_a   1.000
_cell.length_b   1.000
_cell.length_c   1.000
_cell.angle_alpha   90.00
_cell.angle_beta   90.00
_cell.angle_gamma   90.00
#
_symmetry.space_group_name_H-M   'P 1'
#
loop_
_entity.id
_entity.type
_entity.pdbx_description
1 polymer ?
#
loop_
_entity_poly.entity_id
_entity_poly.type
_entity_poly.pdbx_seq_one_letter_code
_entity_poly.pdbx_strand_id
1 'polypeptide(L)'
;MLAAHGIPPLPLRAGKVPFGNCPDCTGNACGGRPNMKTPGPCTCPHPCHGWAAATAAPHTLTSPPWASAWRRAAAVAYHPGGGGMTVVDLDNPAAVIWAARTLPPTQTVATTRGEHWIYRGVMRSVNGVRDGVDIKSTMAYARWLGPGTGTMTALPDAVRALAVHKLSPVRPAPPVVTVPGRVGGGECRHRTPSYLDRGIAMAEQQITEARSAVHATVYRTFLAVLSTHGRCGCLTDAHISRLFTAAQTKGESARHCTDAWTNARTTLGL
;
A
#
# COMPACT_ATOMS: atom_id res chain seq x y z
N MET A 1 3.25 26.25 9.71
CA MET A 1 3.63 26.34 8.28
C MET A 1 2.68 25.55 7.39
N LEU A 2 2.67 24.20 7.34
CA LEU A 2 1.78 23.42 6.44
C LEU A 2 0.29 23.79 6.60
N ALA A 3 -0.23 23.73 7.83
CA ALA A 3 -1.65 24.03 8.10
C ALA A 3 -2.06 25.45 7.69
N ALA A 4 -1.16 26.43 7.81
CA ALA A 4 -1.44 27.81 7.38
C ALA A 4 -1.60 27.94 5.86
N HIS A 5 -1.13 26.96 5.10
CA HIS A 5 -1.34 26.86 3.65
C HIS A 5 -2.43 25.82 3.28
N GLY A 6 -3.27 25.41 4.23
CA GLY A 6 -4.33 24.45 3.99
C GLY A 6 -3.83 23.01 3.73
N ILE A 7 -2.57 22.72 3.98
CA ILE A 7 -1.98 21.38 3.81
C ILE A 7 -2.11 20.62 5.13
N PRO A 8 -2.91 19.55 5.21
CA PRO A 8 -3.16 18.84 6.46
C PRO A 8 -1.95 18.04 6.94
N PRO A 9 -1.24 18.48 8.02
CA PRO A 9 -0.14 17.71 8.60
C PRO A 9 -0.64 16.59 9.50
N LEU A 10 0.25 15.61 9.74
CA LEU A 10 0.11 14.59 10.76
C LEU A 10 1.47 14.18 11.34
N PRO A 11 1.54 13.83 12.65
CA PRO A 11 2.76 13.34 13.26
C PRO A 11 3.01 11.88 12.88
N LEU A 12 4.28 11.51 12.69
CA LEU A 12 4.72 10.13 12.50
C LEU A 12 5.66 9.70 13.63
N ARG A 13 5.55 8.45 14.03
CA ARG A 13 6.53 7.78 14.91
C ARG A 13 7.81 7.43 14.14
N ALA A 14 8.81 6.92 14.86
CA ALA A 14 9.99 6.32 14.25
C ALA A 14 9.59 5.23 13.23
N GLY A 15 10.39 5.08 12.17
CA GLY A 15 10.07 4.17 11.06
C GLY A 15 9.01 4.69 10.08
N LYS A 16 8.68 5.98 10.11
CA LYS A 16 7.69 6.64 9.24
C LYS A 16 6.26 6.08 9.42
N VAL A 17 5.93 5.58 10.61
CA VAL A 17 4.65 4.93 10.91
C VAL A 17 3.71 5.93 11.57
N PRO A 18 2.41 6.02 11.17
CA PRO A 18 1.42 6.80 11.89
C PRO A 18 1.23 6.33 13.33
N PHE A 19 0.66 7.17 14.18
CA PHE A 19 0.22 6.74 15.49
C PHE A 19 -0.87 5.67 15.34
N GLY A 20 -0.84 4.66 16.21
CA GLY A 20 -1.81 3.56 16.22
C GLY A 20 -3.19 4.02 16.68
N ASN A 21 -4.15 3.10 16.66
CA ASN A 21 -5.51 3.36 17.09
C ASN A 21 -5.55 3.93 18.51
N CYS A 22 -6.42 4.91 18.73
CA CYS A 22 -6.70 5.38 20.08
C CYS A 22 -7.63 4.37 20.82
N PRO A 23 -7.77 4.49 22.15
CA PRO A 23 -8.65 3.58 22.92
C PRO A 23 -10.10 3.57 22.42
N ASP A 24 -10.57 4.69 21.85
CA ASP A 24 -11.94 4.84 21.37
C ASP A 24 -12.18 4.23 19.99
N CYS A 25 -11.13 3.70 19.33
CA CYS A 25 -11.23 3.10 18.00
C CYS A 25 -11.29 1.59 18.08
N THR A 26 -12.26 1.00 17.43
CA THR A 26 -12.37 -0.45 17.28
C THR A 26 -12.03 -0.83 15.84
N GLY A 27 -11.03 -1.69 15.66
CA GLY A 27 -10.74 -2.34 14.38
C GLY A 27 -10.46 -1.41 13.20
N ASN A 28 -9.80 -0.27 13.41
CA ASN A 28 -9.53 0.76 12.40
C ASN A 28 -10.79 1.50 11.89
N ALA A 29 -11.94 1.31 12.53
CA ALA A 29 -13.17 2.02 12.20
C ALA A 29 -13.25 3.33 12.99
N CYS A 30 -13.51 4.46 12.33
CA CYS A 30 -13.89 5.72 12.96
C CYS A 30 -14.65 6.60 11.96
N GLY A 31 -15.36 7.62 12.46
CA GLY A 31 -16.09 8.56 11.61
C GLY A 31 -17.12 7.89 10.70
N GLY A 32 -17.75 6.80 11.15
CA GLY A 32 -18.71 6.04 10.36
C GLY A 32 -18.11 5.18 9.25
N ARG A 33 -16.77 5.11 9.16
CA ARG A 33 -16.08 4.31 8.15
C ARG A 33 -15.88 2.86 8.60
N PRO A 34 -16.12 1.88 7.75
CA PRO A 34 -15.89 0.48 8.09
C PRO A 34 -14.39 0.12 8.16
N ASN A 35 -13.52 0.88 7.48
CA ASN A 35 -12.06 0.67 7.46
C ASN A 35 -11.32 1.88 6.84
N MET A 36 -9.99 1.82 6.83
CA MET A 36 -9.13 2.89 6.29
C MET A 36 -9.10 2.98 4.75
N LYS A 37 -9.73 2.06 4.04
CA LYS A 37 -9.86 2.11 2.56
C LYS A 37 -11.09 2.92 2.11
N THR A 38 -11.94 3.29 3.05
CA THR A 38 -13.14 4.12 2.77
C THR A 38 -12.76 5.60 2.95
N PRO A 39 -13.06 6.47 1.99
CA PRO A 39 -12.83 7.92 2.11
C PRO A 39 -13.56 8.51 3.32
N GLY A 40 -12.99 9.58 3.86
CA GLY A 40 -13.61 10.35 4.94
C GLY A 40 -12.61 10.70 6.05
N PRO A 41 -12.89 11.73 6.83
CA PRO A 41 -12.05 12.18 7.92
C PRO A 41 -12.13 11.24 9.11
N CYS A 42 -11.07 11.25 9.93
CA CYS A 42 -11.09 10.65 11.25
C CYS A 42 -11.72 11.61 12.25
N THR A 43 -12.65 11.12 13.05
CA THR A 43 -13.31 11.88 14.12
C THR A 43 -12.70 11.65 15.50
N CYS A 44 -11.65 10.81 15.58
CA CYS A 44 -10.95 10.55 16.83
C CYS A 44 -10.24 11.78 17.37
N PRO A 45 -10.19 11.95 18.70
CA PRO A 45 -9.46 13.06 19.32
C PRO A 45 -7.93 12.98 19.15
N HIS A 46 -7.41 11.80 18.77
CA HIS A 46 -5.99 11.51 18.57
C HIS A 46 -5.64 11.37 17.08
N PRO A 47 -4.40 11.64 16.64
CA PRO A 47 -3.96 11.43 15.26
C PRO A 47 -3.72 9.94 14.95
N CYS A 48 -4.73 9.10 15.10
CA CYS A 48 -4.59 7.65 15.16
C CYS A 48 -4.84 6.91 13.83
N HIS A 49 -5.36 7.56 12.78
CA HIS A 49 -5.74 6.89 11.52
C HIS A 49 -4.96 7.41 10.31
N GLY A 50 -3.67 7.66 10.46
CA GLY A 50 -2.79 8.04 9.36
C GLY A 50 -3.33 9.22 8.55
N TRP A 51 -3.46 9.07 7.23
CA TRP A 51 -3.93 10.12 6.33
C TRP A 51 -5.29 10.70 6.72
N ALA A 52 -6.19 9.88 7.27
CA ALA A 52 -7.54 10.30 7.63
C ALA A 52 -7.59 11.18 8.89
N ALA A 53 -6.57 11.13 9.72
CA ALA A 53 -6.42 12.01 10.87
C ALA A 53 -5.77 13.35 10.49
N ALA A 54 -5.11 13.44 9.33
CA ALA A 54 -4.45 14.66 8.90
C ALA A 54 -5.45 15.83 8.81
N THR A 55 -5.12 16.95 9.41
CA THR A 55 -5.99 18.11 9.49
C THR A 55 -5.21 19.42 9.43
N ALA A 56 -5.81 20.46 8.86
CA ALA A 56 -5.28 21.82 8.92
C ALA A 56 -6.00 22.68 10.00
N ALA A 57 -6.95 22.10 10.74
CA ALA A 57 -7.73 22.82 11.76
C ALA A 57 -6.84 23.16 12.98
N PRO A 58 -6.60 24.45 13.28
CA PRO A 58 -5.68 24.87 14.35
C PRO A 58 -6.09 24.34 15.73
N HIS A 59 -7.38 24.36 16.04
CA HIS A 59 -7.88 23.85 17.32
C HIS A 59 -7.59 22.36 17.55
N THR A 60 -7.65 21.55 16.48
CA THR A 60 -7.30 20.14 16.57
C THR A 60 -5.79 19.95 16.77
N LEU A 61 -4.98 20.66 15.96
CA LEU A 61 -3.51 20.54 16.00
C LEU A 61 -2.91 20.95 17.33
N THR A 62 -3.58 21.88 18.08
CA THR A 62 -3.15 22.37 19.39
C THR A 62 -3.82 21.66 20.56
N SER A 63 -4.79 20.77 20.30
CA SER A 63 -5.46 20.01 21.36
C SER A 63 -4.49 19.14 22.17
N PRO A 64 -4.77 18.85 23.46
CA PRO A 64 -3.85 18.07 24.29
C PRO A 64 -3.43 16.70 23.71
N PRO A 65 -4.33 15.90 23.11
CA PRO A 65 -3.95 14.63 22.47
C PRO A 65 -2.96 14.80 21.32
N TRP A 66 -3.18 15.81 20.47
CA TRP A 66 -2.29 16.13 19.36
C TRP A 66 -0.97 16.72 19.83
N ALA A 67 -0.98 17.62 20.79
CA ALA A 67 0.24 18.16 21.39
C ALA A 67 1.12 17.05 21.99
N SER A 68 0.49 16.07 22.63
CA SER A 68 1.19 14.87 23.12
C SER A 68 1.79 14.03 21.99
N ALA A 69 1.07 13.86 20.89
CA ALA A 69 1.57 13.13 19.73
C ALA A 69 2.72 13.87 19.04
N TRP A 70 2.62 15.19 18.89
CA TRP A 70 3.70 16.02 18.33
C TRP A 70 4.99 15.93 19.12
N ARG A 71 4.92 15.93 20.47
CA ARG A 71 6.13 15.75 21.31
C ARG A 71 6.83 14.42 21.11
N ARG A 72 6.09 13.38 20.71
CA ARG A 72 6.62 12.03 20.46
C ARG A 72 6.88 11.73 18.98
N ALA A 73 6.61 12.69 18.12
CA ALA A 73 6.79 12.51 16.68
C ALA A 73 8.28 12.50 16.33
N ALA A 74 8.69 11.51 15.53
CA ALA A 74 10.00 11.45 14.92
C ALA A 74 10.06 12.14 13.55
N ALA A 75 8.90 12.39 12.94
CA ALA A 75 8.79 13.07 11.67
C ALA A 75 7.39 13.70 11.49
N VAL A 76 7.31 14.62 10.54
CA VAL A 76 6.04 15.21 10.06
C VAL A 76 5.70 14.60 8.72
N ALA A 77 4.44 14.26 8.53
CA ALA A 77 3.86 13.95 7.23
C ALA A 77 2.71 14.90 6.93
N TYR A 78 2.17 14.81 5.74
CA TYR A 78 0.97 15.53 5.34
C TYR A 78 0.12 14.65 4.42
N HIS A 79 -1.17 14.97 4.33
CA HIS A 79 -2.11 14.33 3.39
C HIS A 79 -2.16 15.14 2.09
N PRO A 80 -1.48 14.70 1.01
CA PRO A 80 -1.42 15.49 -0.23
C PRO A 80 -2.81 15.77 -0.81
N GLY A 81 -3.66 14.74 -0.92
CA GLY A 81 -5.02 14.89 -1.44
C GLY A 81 -5.88 15.87 -0.66
N GLY A 82 -5.72 15.92 0.66
CA GLY A 82 -6.40 16.92 1.52
C GLY A 82 -5.88 18.35 1.32
N GLY A 83 -4.65 18.51 0.81
CA GLY A 83 -4.05 19.78 0.43
C GLY A 83 -4.20 20.10 -1.08
N GLY A 84 -5.01 19.36 -1.82
CA GLY A 84 -5.20 19.59 -3.26
C GLY A 84 -4.04 19.16 -4.15
N MET A 85 -3.18 18.25 -3.68
CA MET A 85 -1.93 17.88 -4.33
C MET A 85 -1.81 16.39 -4.60
N THR A 86 -0.90 16.07 -5.52
CA THR A 86 -0.41 14.72 -5.78
C THR A 86 1.10 14.71 -5.72
N VAL A 87 1.66 13.75 -5.00
CA VAL A 87 3.10 13.50 -4.92
C VAL A 87 3.42 12.25 -5.74
N VAL A 88 4.33 12.39 -6.68
CA VAL A 88 5.01 11.26 -7.31
C VAL A 88 6.27 11.01 -6.49
N ASP A 89 6.29 9.92 -5.74
CA ASP A 89 7.37 9.52 -4.85
C ASP A 89 8.34 8.61 -5.62
N LEU A 90 9.54 9.10 -5.84
CA LEU A 90 10.60 8.47 -6.63
C LEU A 90 11.64 7.91 -5.68
N ASP A 91 11.65 6.61 -5.46
CA ASP A 91 12.40 5.95 -4.40
C ASP A 91 13.86 5.61 -4.75
N ASN A 92 14.29 5.86 -6.00
CA ASN A 92 15.66 5.58 -6.44
C ASN A 92 16.09 6.48 -7.62
N PRO A 93 17.40 6.58 -7.91
CA PRO A 93 17.91 7.41 -9.00
C PRO A 93 17.37 7.04 -10.39
N ALA A 94 17.10 5.77 -10.65
CA ALA A 94 16.56 5.34 -11.95
C ALA A 94 15.12 5.88 -12.16
N ALA A 95 14.32 5.92 -11.10
CA ALA A 95 12.99 6.52 -11.11
C ALA A 95 13.06 8.04 -11.33
N VAL A 96 14.03 8.73 -10.72
CA VAL A 96 14.24 10.18 -10.93
C VAL A 96 14.62 10.48 -12.38
N ILE A 97 15.59 9.73 -12.95
CA ILE A 97 16.00 9.88 -14.35
C ILE A 97 14.82 9.63 -15.30
N TRP A 98 14.03 8.59 -15.02
CA TRP A 98 12.84 8.31 -15.81
C TRP A 98 11.82 9.46 -15.72
N ALA A 99 11.52 9.95 -14.51
CA ALA A 99 10.58 11.05 -14.32
C ALA A 99 11.03 12.31 -15.07
N ALA A 100 12.31 12.67 -14.98
CA ALA A 100 12.87 13.83 -15.68
C ALA A 100 12.76 13.76 -17.22
N ARG A 101 12.68 12.55 -17.79
CA ARG A 101 12.51 12.33 -19.23
C ARG A 101 11.05 12.24 -19.68
N THR A 102 10.15 11.94 -18.75
CA THR A 102 8.78 11.50 -19.11
C THR A 102 7.71 12.44 -18.58
N LEU A 103 7.94 13.06 -17.41
CA LEU A 103 6.97 13.91 -16.74
C LEU A 103 7.34 15.38 -16.86
N PRO A 104 6.34 16.28 -16.97
CA PRO A 104 6.59 17.72 -16.94
C PRO A 104 7.25 18.15 -15.62
N PRO A 105 8.18 19.12 -15.66
CA PRO A 105 8.82 19.63 -14.45
C PRO A 105 7.80 20.26 -13.50
N THR A 106 8.08 20.14 -12.20
CA THR A 106 7.24 20.68 -11.14
C THR A 106 8.08 20.99 -9.91
N GLN A 107 7.47 21.32 -8.80
CA GLN A 107 8.13 21.45 -7.50
C GLN A 107 8.70 20.11 -7.06
N THR A 108 9.99 20.09 -6.67
CA THR A 108 10.69 18.89 -6.22
C THR A 108 11.21 19.02 -4.80
N VAL A 109 11.22 17.91 -4.07
CA VAL A 109 11.80 17.80 -2.73
C VAL A 109 12.73 16.60 -2.72
N ALA A 110 14.02 16.81 -2.44
CA ALA A 110 14.97 15.73 -2.31
C ALA A 110 14.64 14.82 -1.12
N THR A 111 14.78 13.52 -1.32
CA THR A 111 14.70 12.50 -0.28
C THR A 111 16.05 11.85 -0.05
N THR A 112 16.15 10.89 0.86
CA THR A 112 17.42 10.17 1.11
C THR A 112 17.90 9.36 -0.10
N ARG A 113 16.98 8.91 -0.98
CA ARG A 113 17.29 7.97 -2.07
C ARG A 113 16.80 8.44 -3.44
N GLY A 114 15.99 9.49 -3.48
CA GLY A 114 15.34 9.98 -4.69
C GLY A 114 14.66 11.32 -4.46
N GLU A 115 13.47 11.50 -4.97
CA GLU A 115 12.75 12.78 -4.93
C GLU A 115 11.23 12.60 -4.76
N HIS A 116 10.57 13.61 -4.19
CA HIS A 116 9.14 13.83 -4.33
C HIS A 116 8.90 14.89 -5.41
N TRP A 117 8.10 14.57 -6.40
CA TRP A 117 7.62 15.51 -7.40
C TRP A 117 6.17 15.87 -7.09
N ILE A 118 5.91 17.16 -6.84
CA ILE A 118 4.64 17.63 -6.29
C ILE A 118 3.86 18.40 -7.36
N TYR A 119 2.67 17.92 -7.67
CA TYR A 119 1.76 18.52 -8.65
C TYR A 119 0.49 19.03 -7.97
N ARG A 120 -0.08 20.13 -8.47
CA ARG A 120 -1.39 20.66 -8.06
C ARG A 120 -2.50 19.85 -8.71
N GLY A 121 -3.38 19.30 -7.93
CA GLY A 121 -4.49 18.45 -8.34
C GLY A 121 -4.49 17.13 -7.60
N VAL A 122 -5.65 16.50 -7.53
CA VAL A 122 -5.85 15.26 -6.80
C VAL A 122 -6.16 14.10 -7.73
N MET A 123 -5.76 12.92 -7.31
CA MET A 123 -6.10 11.65 -7.95
C MET A 123 -6.10 10.52 -6.91
N ARG A 124 -6.49 9.33 -7.32
CA ARG A 124 -6.35 8.14 -6.48
C ARG A 124 -4.88 7.81 -6.27
N SER A 125 -4.49 7.51 -5.03
CA SER A 125 -3.15 6.98 -4.73
C SER A 125 -2.98 5.57 -5.26
N VAL A 126 -1.80 5.29 -5.80
CA VAL A 126 -1.43 3.97 -6.31
C VAL A 126 0.05 3.73 -6.03
N ASN A 127 0.37 2.65 -5.31
CA ASN A 127 1.76 2.28 -5.05
C ASN A 127 2.32 1.41 -6.17
N GLY A 128 3.62 1.55 -6.45
CA GLY A 128 4.35 0.74 -7.41
C GLY A 128 3.75 0.83 -8.83
N VAL A 129 3.40 2.03 -9.28
CA VAL A 129 2.93 2.23 -10.68
C VAL A 129 4.03 1.89 -11.68
N ARG A 130 5.27 1.95 -11.21
CA ARG A 130 6.50 1.52 -11.86
C ARG A 130 7.50 1.15 -10.77
N ASP A 131 8.61 0.51 -11.12
CA ASP A 131 9.70 0.25 -10.17
C ASP A 131 10.22 1.56 -9.56
N GLY A 132 10.21 1.64 -8.24
CA GLY A 132 10.59 2.82 -7.46
C GLY A 132 9.68 4.04 -7.62
N VAL A 133 8.43 3.89 -8.13
CA VAL A 133 7.50 5.01 -8.33
C VAL A 133 6.16 4.74 -7.66
N ASP A 134 5.83 5.55 -6.68
CA ASP A 134 4.54 5.59 -6.00
C ASP A 134 3.80 6.89 -6.29
N ILE A 135 2.47 6.84 -6.37
CA ILE A 135 1.60 8.03 -6.42
C ILE A 135 0.86 8.16 -5.09
N LYS A 136 1.08 9.27 -4.41
CA LYS A 136 0.45 9.59 -3.13
C LYS A 136 -0.41 10.86 -3.28
N SER A 137 -1.73 10.69 -3.11
CA SER A 137 -2.71 11.78 -3.20
C SER A 137 -3.86 11.52 -2.23
N THR A 138 -5.06 11.12 -2.71
CA THR A 138 -6.17 10.78 -1.82
C THR A 138 -5.89 9.51 -1.04
N MET A 139 -6.29 9.47 0.23
CA MET A 139 -6.13 8.32 1.13
C MET A 139 -4.66 7.84 1.32
N ALA A 140 -3.72 8.78 1.22
CA ALA A 140 -2.30 8.54 1.48
C ALA A 140 -1.69 9.69 2.25
N TYR A 141 -0.50 9.48 2.77
CA TYR A 141 0.33 10.56 3.32
C TYR A 141 1.72 10.51 2.70
N ALA A 142 2.37 11.65 2.62
CA ALA A 142 3.75 11.81 2.24
C ALA A 142 4.54 12.42 3.39
N ARG A 143 5.81 12.07 3.54
CA ARG A 143 6.68 12.68 4.54
C ARG A 143 7.00 14.12 4.14
N TRP A 144 6.90 15.04 5.09
CA TRP A 144 7.38 16.41 4.91
C TRP A 144 8.90 16.48 5.08
N LEU A 145 9.59 16.91 4.04
CA LEU A 145 11.06 17.01 4.00
C LEU A 145 11.53 18.44 3.71
N GLY A 146 10.60 19.39 3.75
CA GLY A 146 10.87 20.80 3.45
C GLY A 146 10.02 21.31 2.29
N PRO A 147 10.12 22.60 1.99
CA PRO A 147 9.32 23.24 0.94
C PRO A 147 9.71 22.80 -0.47
N GLY A 148 10.93 22.26 -0.65
CA GLY A 148 11.45 21.90 -1.97
C GLY A 148 11.88 23.09 -2.82
N THR A 149 12.09 22.82 -4.11
CA THR A 149 12.52 23.79 -5.12
C THR A 149 11.59 23.75 -6.33
N GLY A 150 11.57 24.84 -7.09
CA GLY A 150 10.72 24.96 -8.27
C GLY A 150 9.28 25.38 -7.94
N THR A 151 8.46 25.46 -8.97
CA THR A 151 7.04 25.88 -8.88
C THR A 151 6.13 24.69 -9.12
N MET A 152 5.15 24.52 -8.27
CA MET A 152 4.15 23.45 -8.40
C MET A 152 3.28 23.68 -9.64
N THR A 153 3.35 22.78 -10.61
CA THR A 153 2.55 22.79 -11.84
C THR A 153 1.28 21.95 -11.70
N ALA A 154 0.36 22.06 -12.65
CA ALA A 154 -0.86 21.26 -12.67
C ALA A 154 -0.54 19.77 -12.83
N LEU A 155 -1.34 18.91 -12.21
CA LEU A 155 -1.22 17.46 -12.31
C LEU A 155 -1.43 17.00 -13.76
N PRO A 156 -0.38 16.49 -14.45
CA PRO A 156 -0.47 16.16 -15.86
C PRO A 156 -1.17 14.82 -16.10
N ASP A 157 -1.76 14.66 -17.27
CA ASP A 157 -2.40 13.40 -17.69
C ASP A 157 -1.40 12.24 -17.75
N ALA A 158 -0.12 12.51 -18.02
CA ALA A 158 0.92 11.50 -17.96
C ALA A 158 1.01 10.82 -16.58
N VAL A 159 0.85 11.57 -15.48
CA VAL A 159 0.81 10.98 -14.12
C VAL A 159 -0.49 10.22 -13.89
N ARG A 160 -1.63 10.74 -14.38
CA ARG A 160 -2.92 10.04 -14.29
C ARG A 160 -2.92 8.71 -15.03
N ALA A 161 -2.31 8.69 -16.22
CA ALA A 161 -2.15 7.49 -17.05
C ALA A 161 -1.39 6.36 -16.34
N LEU A 162 -0.38 6.68 -15.52
CA LEU A 162 0.37 5.67 -14.74
C LEU A 162 -0.57 4.85 -13.82
N ALA A 163 -1.54 5.51 -13.20
CA ALA A 163 -2.51 4.84 -12.34
C ALA A 163 -3.46 3.94 -13.14
N VAL A 164 -3.90 4.39 -14.32
CA VAL A 164 -4.79 3.62 -15.20
C VAL A 164 -4.09 2.36 -15.70
N HIS A 165 -2.85 2.47 -16.16
CA HIS A 165 -2.08 1.32 -16.65
C HIS A 165 -1.88 0.23 -15.59
N LYS A 166 -1.74 0.59 -14.33
CA LYS A 166 -1.65 -0.39 -13.25
C LYS A 166 -3.00 -0.97 -12.85
N LEU A 167 -4.07 -0.17 -12.91
CA LEU A 167 -5.42 -0.62 -12.53
C LEU A 167 -6.10 -1.42 -13.63
N SER A 168 -5.62 -1.25 -14.87
CA SER A 168 -6.01 -2.05 -16.03
C SER A 168 -4.77 -2.81 -16.52
N PRO A 169 -4.43 -3.97 -15.96
CA PRO A 169 -3.48 -4.83 -16.62
C PRO A 169 -4.13 -5.21 -17.96
N VAL A 170 -3.72 -4.55 -19.06
CA VAL A 170 -3.88 -5.09 -20.39
C VAL A 170 -2.97 -6.32 -20.45
N ARG A 171 -3.46 -7.38 -19.86
CA ARG A 171 -3.02 -8.71 -20.20
C ARG A 171 -3.59 -8.92 -21.60
N PRO A 172 -2.76 -9.10 -22.65
CA PRO A 172 -3.26 -9.64 -23.90
C PRO A 172 -4.04 -10.88 -23.49
N ALA A 173 -5.33 -10.91 -23.79
CA ALA A 173 -6.10 -12.11 -23.55
C ALA A 173 -5.31 -13.23 -24.23
N PRO A 174 -4.88 -14.27 -23.51
CA PRO A 174 -4.38 -15.47 -24.17
C PRO A 174 -5.51 -15.88 -25.11
N PRO A 175 -5.21 -16.36 -26.32
CA PRO A 175 -6.23 -16.82 -27.24
C PRO A 175 -7.16 -17.70 -26.42
N VAL A 176 -8.47 -17.42 -26.51
CA VAL A 176 -9.50 -18.21 -25.85
C VAL A 176 -9.43 -19.59 -26.45
N VAL A 177 -8.59 -20.43 -25.87
CA VAL A 177 -8.71 -21.86 -26.03
C VAL A 177 -9.92 -22.20 -25.20
N THR A 178 -11.06 -22.28 -25.84
CA THR A 178 -12.28 -22.88 -25.30
C THR A 178 -11.91 -24.32 -24.94
N VAL A 179 -11.52 -24.52 -23.71
CA VAL A 179 -11.41 -25.85 -23.11
C VAL A 179 -12.86 -26.21 -22.76
N PRO A 180 -13.43 -27.25 -23.42
CA PRO A 180 -14.76 -27.72 -23.05
C PRO A 180 -14.78 -28.04 -21.57
N GLY A 181 -15.86 -27.64 -20.88
CA GLY A 181 -16.05 -27.86 -19.46
C GLY A 181 -15.78 -29.31 -19.07
N ARG A 182 -14.76 -29.50 -18.24
CA ARG A 182 -14.55 -30.76 -17.52
C ARG A 182 -15.03 -30.60 -16.08
N VAL A 183 -16.28 -30.92 -15.90
CA VAL A 183 -16.78 -31.52 -14.67
C VAL A 183 -16.27 -32.94 -14.68
N GLY A 184 -15.35 -33.30 -13.79
CA GLY A 184 -14.89 -34.70 -13.67
C GLY A 184 -13.41 -34.77 -13.33
N GLY A 185 -13.05 -35.48 -12.28
CA GLY A 185 -11.75 -35.68 -11.67
C GLY A 185 -10.59 -36.04 -12.61
N GLY A 186 -10.18 -35.08 -13.42
CA GLY A 186 -8.99 -35.16 -14.25
C GLY A 186 -7.76 -34.84 -13.44
N GLU A 187 -6.71 -35.66 -13.57
CA GLU A 187 -5.43 -35.45 -12.94
C GLU A 187 -4.86 -34.08 -13.27
N CYS A 188 -4.72 -33.26 -12.23
CA CYS A 188 -4.02 -31.99 -12.34
C CYS A 188 -2.53 -32.27 -12.64
N ARG A 189 -1.93 -31.57 -13.60
CA ARG A 189 -0.48 -31.66 -13.91
C ARG A 189 0.42 -31.45 -12.69
N HIS A 190 -0.08 -30.78 -11.66
CA HIS A 190 0.61 -30.43 -10.42
C HIS A 190 0.31 -31.43 -9.28
N ARG A 191 -0.33 -32.56 -9.57
CA ARG A 191 -0.78 -33.53 -8.58
C ARG A 191 0.27 -34.55 -8.13
N THR A 192 1.51 -34.43 -8.57
CA THR A 192 2.54 -35.21 -7.86
C THR A 192 2.69 -34.60 -6.47
N PRO A 193 2.45 -35.33 -5.37
CA PRO A 193 2.58 -34.83 -4.00
C PRO A 193 3.91 -34.09 -3.80
N SER A 194 4.99 -34.63 -4.39
CA SER A 194 6.33 -34.05 -4.33
C SER A 194 6.45 -32.67 -4.98
N TYR A 195 5.68 -32.36 -6.02
CA TYR A 195 5.71 -31.03 -6.67
C TYR A 195 5.02 -29.98 -5.78
N LEU A 196 3.84 -30.31 -5.28
CA LEU A 196 3.09 -29.42 -4.39
C LEU A 196 3.85 -29.20 -3.09
N ASP A 197 4.33 -30.28 -2.43
CA ASP A 197 5.09 -30.17 -1.19
C ASP A 197 6.37 -29.36 -1.33
N ARG A 198 7.08 -29.50 -2.47
CA ARG A 198 8.25 -28.66 -2.76
C ARG A 198 7.84 -27.19 -2.93
N GLY A 199 6.74 -26.90 -3.63
CA GLY A 199 6.22 -25.56 -3.80
C GLY A 199 5.84 -24.91 -2.46
N ILE A 200 5.20 -25.65 -1.57
CA ILE A 200 4.87 -25.21 -0.21
C ILE A 200 6.13 -24.99 0.63
N ALA A 201 7.09 -25.91 0.59
CA ALA A 201 8.36 -25.77 1.32
C ALA A 201 9.15 -24.54 0.87
N MET A 202 9.20 -24.26 -0.45
CA MET A 202 9.83 -23.05 -0.96
C MET A 202 9.10 -21.78 -0.51
N ALA A 203 7.78 -21.81 -0.47
CA ALA A 203 6.96 -20.70 0.01
C ALA A 203 7.18 -20.44 1.52
N GLU A 204 7.24 -21.48 2.34
CA GLU A 204 7.58 -21.39 3.77
C GLU A 204 8.99 -20.80 3.96
N GLN A 205 9.97 -21.29 3.20
CA GLN A 205 11.34 -20.77 3.25
C GLN A 205 11.37 -19.29 2.89
N GLN A 206 10.71 -18.88 1.81
CA GLN A 206 10.65 -17.47 1.39
C GLN A 206 10.06 -16.56 2.47
N ILE A 207 9.04 -17.03 3.19
CA ILE A 207 8.44 -16.28 4.29
C ILE A 207 9.42 -16.23 5.48
N THR A 208 10.02 -17.36 5.86
CA THR A 208 10.90 -17.44 7.04
C THR A 208 12.22 -16.70 6.86
N GLU A 209 12.74 -16.60 5.65
CA GLU A 209 13.96 -15.85 5.32
C GLU A 209 13.72 -14.33 5.16
N ALA A 210 12.48 -13.87 5.10
CA ALA A 210 12.17 -12.46 4.97
C ALA A 210 12.77 -11.65 6.13
N ARG A 211 13.69 -10.71 5.83
CA ARG A 211 14.33 -9.83 6.82
C ARG A 211 13.67 -8.46 6.93
N SER A 212 12.91 -8.08 5.92
CA SER A 212 12.18 -6.80 5.86
C SER A 212 10.92 -6.97 5.02
N ALA A 213 9.96 -6.04 5.15
CA ALA A 213 8.70 -6.05 4.41
C ALA A 213 7.97 -7.41 4.49
N VAL A 214 7.96 -8.03 5.68
CA VAL A 214 7.40 -9.37 5.92
C VAL A 214 5.98 -9.48 5.38
N HIS A 215 5.10 -8.52 5.70
CA HIS A 215 3.73 -8.50 5.23
C HIS A 215 3.60 -8.57 3.70
N ALA A 216 4.40 -7.76 2.98
CA ALA A 216 4.39 -7.76 1.52
C ALA A 216 4.95 -9.08 0.95
N THR A 217 5.90 -9.69 1.62
CA THR A 217 6.46 -11.00 1.24
C THR A 217 5.41 -12.10 1.43
N VAL A 218 4.73 -12.13 2.58
CA VAL A 218 3.65 -13.08 2.86
C VAL A 218 2.54 -12.98 1.79
N TYR A 219 2.06 -11.76 1.50
CA TYR A 219 1.04 -11.56 0.48
C TYR A 219 1.47 -12.06 -0.91
N ARG A 220 2.70 -11.72 -1.35
CA ARG A 220 3.23 -12.15 -2.66
C ARG A 220 3.40 -13.66 -2.73
N THR A 221 3.85 -14.27 -1.65
CA THR A 221 4.01 -15.73 -1.56
C THR A 221 2.67 -16.44 -1.63
N PHE A 222 1.65 -15.97 -0.90
CA PHE A 222 0.29 -16.49 -1.01
C PHE A 222 -0.28 -16.35 -2.42
N LEU A 223 -0.06 -15.19 -3.05
CA LEU A 223 -0.48 -14.95 -4.43
C LEU A 223 0.19 -15.94 -5.41
N ALA A 224 1.50 -16.21 -5.26
CA ALA A 224 2.24 -17.16 -6.09
C ALA A 224 1.72 -18.59 -5.92
N VAL A 225 1.51 -19.04 -4.68
CA VAL A 225 0.95 -20.36 -4.39
C VAL A 225 -0.45 -20.51 -4.96
N LEU A 226 -1.31 -19.53 -4.76
CA LEU A 226 -2.69 -19.54 -5.28
C LEU A 226 -2.74 -19.44 -6.80
N SER A 227 -1.85 -18.68 -7.44
CA SER A 227 -1.79 -18.59 -8.90
C SER A 227 -1.47 -19.95 -9.56
N THR A 228 -0.69 -20.77 -8.86
CA THR A 228 -0.26 -22.09 -9.33
C THR A 228 -1.27 -23.18 -8.97
N HIS A 229 -1.81 -23.15 -7.76
CA HIS A 229 -2.58 -24.26 -7.17
C HIS A 229 -4.03 -23.91 -6.79
N GLY A 230 -4.43 -22.65 -6.87
CA GLY A 230 -5.74 -22.21 -6.40
C GLY A 230 -6.94 -22.77 -7.18
N ARG A 231 -6.75 -23.06 -8.47
CA ARG A 231 -7.82 -23.56 -9.34
C ARG A 231 -7.86 -25.08 -9.48
N CYS A 232 -6.82 -25.77 -9.09
CA CYS A 232 -6.75 -27.22 -9.30
C CYS A 232 -7.28 -28.04 -8.11
N GLY A 233 -7.62 -27.39 -7.00
CA GLY A 233 -8.11 -28.04 -5.80
C GLY A 233 -7.07 -28.93 -5.07
N CYS A 234 -5.79 -28.78 -5.40
CA CYS A 234 -4.74 -29.57 -4.79
C CYS A 234 -4.28 -29.05 -3.42
N LEU A 235 -4.55 -27.76 -3.11
CA LEU A 235 -4.24 -27.18 -1.82
C LEU A 235 -5.20 -27.72 -0.77
N THR A 236 -4.63 -28.29 0.30
CA THR A 236 -5.38 -28.73 1.48
C THR A 236 -5.24 -27.70 2.60
N ASP A 237 -6.12 -27.79 3.60
CA ASP A 237 -6.03 -26.94 4.81
C ASP A 237 -4.68 -27.12 5.53
N ALA A 238 -4.09 -28.31 5.46
CA ALA A 238 -2.76 -28.55 6.04
C ALA A 238 -1.68 -27.71 5.35
N HIS A 239 -1.71 -27.57 4.01
CA HIS A 239 -0.79 -26.69 3.27
C HIS A 239 -0.98 -25.22 3.65
N ILE A 240 -2.23 -24.77 3.76
CA ILE A 240 -2.57 -23.41 4.15
C ILE A 240 -2.10 -23.13 5.59
N SER A 241 -2.33 -24.06 6.50
CA SER A 241 -1.91 -23.95 7.92
C SER A 241 -0.39 -23.84 8.05
N ARG A 242 0.38 -24.57 7.26
CA ARG A 242 1.85 -24.47 7.23
C ARG A 242 2.30 -23.06 6.83
N LEU A 243 1.74 -22.51 5.77
CA LEU A 243 2.07 -21.14 5.29
C LEU A 243 1.69 -20.09 6.33
N PHE A 244 0.53 -20.23 7.00
CA PHE A 244 0.10 -19.32 8.06
C PHE A 244 1.05 -19.41 9.27
N THR A 245 1.44 -20.61 9.67
CA THR A 245 2.41 -20.82 10.75
C THR A 245 3.73 -20.13 10.43
N ALA A 246 4.27 -20.31 9.21
CA ALA A 246 5.49 -19.64 8.78
C ALA A 246 5.35 -18.09 8.84
N ALA A 247 4.21 -17.54 8.44
CA ALA A 247 3.96 -16.10 8.53
C ALA A 247 3.86 -15.62 10.00
N GLN A 248 3.21 -16.39 10.85
CA GLN A 248 3.06 -16.06 12.28
C GLN A 248 4.38 -16.12 13.03
N THR A 249 5.28 -17.05 12.72
CA THR A 249 6.63 -17.08 13.30
C THR A 249 7.46 -15.85 12.93
N LYS A 250 7.08 -15.13 11.86
CA LYS A 250 7.68 -13.86 11.45
C LYS A 250 6.96 -12.63 12.03
N GLY A 251 6.00 -12.85 12.94
CA GLY A 251 5.28 -11.78 13.64
C GLY A 251 3.99 -11.32 12.97
N GLU A 252 3.53 -12.00 11.90
CA GLU A 252 2.21 -11.71 11.35
C GLU A 252 1.11 -12.24 12.28
N SER A 253 0.05 -11.46 12.47
CA SER A 253 -1.11 -11.94 13.22
C SER A 253 -1.95 -12.92 12.38
N ALA A 254 -2.69 -13.81 13.05
CA ALA A 254 -3.62 -14.73 12.38
C ALA A 254 -4.60 -13.97 11.46
N ARG A 255 -5.08 -12.81 11.91
CA ARG A 255 -5.95 -11.94 11.12
C ARG A 255 -5.26 -11.44 9.86
N HIS A 256 -4.01 -10.96 9.96
CA HIS A 256 -3.25 -10.50 8.78
C HIS A 256 -3.03 -11.64 7.79
N CYS A 257 -2.75 -12.86 8.26
CA CYS A 257 -2.63 -14.03 7.37
C CYS A 257 -3.95 -14.29 6.62
N THR A 258 -5.08 -14.28 7.33
CA THR A 258 -6.41 -14.46 6.73
C THR A 258 -6.73 -13.36 5.71
N ASP A 259 -6.49 -12.10 6.06
CA ASP A 259 -6.73 -10.96 5.17
C ASP A 259 -5.84 -11.03 3.92
N ALA A 260 -4.54 -11.36 4.07
CA ALA A 260 -3.61 -11.54 2.97
C ALA A 260 -4.02 -12.69 2.04
N TRP A 261 -4.45 -13.81 2.60
CA TRP A 261 -4.95 -14.96 1.84
C TRP A 261 -6.22 -14.62 1.05
N THR A 262 -7.20 -13.99 1.70
CA THR A 262 -8.45 -13.56 1.08
C THR A 262 -8.21 -12.55 -0.04
N ASN A 263 -7.35 -11.57 0.20
CA ASN A 263 -6.98 -10.57 -0.81
C ASN A 263 -6.27 -11.21 -2.02
N ALA A 264 -5.40 -12.20 -1.79
CA ALA A 264 -4.72 -12.92 -2.86
C ALA A 264 -5.72 -13.75 -3.69
N ARG A 265 -6.69 -14.41 -3.04
CA ARG A 265 -7.79 -15.11 -3.73
C ARG A 265 -8.63 -14.16 -4.58
N THR A 266 -9.07 -13.05 -4.00
CA THR A 266 -9.86 -12.03 -4.71
C THR A 266 -9.10 -11.47 -5.92
N THR A 267 -7.78 -11.26 -5.78
CA THR A 267 -6.95 -10.77 -6.89
C THR A 267 -6.90 -11.75 -8.06
N LEU A 268 -7.01 -13.05 -7.78
CA LEU A 268 -6.99 -14.13 -8.80
C LEU A 268 -8.37 -14.58 -9.25
N GLY A 269 -9.45 -14.02 -8.70
CA GLY A 269 -10.82 -14.44 -9.01
C GLY A 269 -11.12 -15.86 -8.56
N LEU A 270 -10.69 -16.23 -7.32
CA LEU A 270 -10.83 -17.55 -6.69
C LEU A 270 -11.88 -17.53 -5.58
#